data_11b1e27faa17494fc53aabde9e68728c
#
_entry.id   11b1e27faa17494fc53aabde9e68728c
#
_cell.length_a   1.000
_cell.length_b   1.000
_cell.length_c   1.000
_cell.angle_alpha   90.00
_cell.angle_beta   90.00
_cell.angle_gamma   90.00
#
_symmetry.space_group_name_H-M   'P 1'
#
loop_
_entity.id
_entity.type
_entity.pdbx_description
1 polymer ?
#
loop_
_entity_poly.entity_id
_entity_poly.type
_entity_poly.pdbx_seq_one_letter_code
_entity_poly.pdbx_strand_id
1 'polypeptide(L)'
;LTCPVEMWHCQMPTQDYPVLTMEIYNLSEKDVKSIQVCLLCYDREGELYARQVERIQGLEAPSHHAFEAMMAAEDAITAQDMEVVIEKVWYEDGTVWRRGASSPTEFVPSPTLKGQRLQVMQQLAGHDASCYPSDQGNVWVCVCGRANAPREDACRRCHRDKHDIFTQFNEAAV
;
A
#
# COMPACT_ATOMS: atom_id res chain seq x y z
N LEU A 1 -0.23 5.35 -14.49
CA LEU A 1 -0.46 3.90 -14.51
C LEU A 1 -0.46 3.38 -13.09
N THR A 2 -1.59 2.83 -12.63
CA THR A 2 -1.67 2.11 -11.36
C THR A 2 -0.71 0.93 -11.36
N CYS A 3 -0.23 0.51 -10.18
CA CYS A 3 0.62 -0.66 -10.04
C CYS A 3 -0.07 -1.88 -10.68
N PRO A 4 0.61 -2.61 -11.59
CA PRO A 4 0.00 -3.74 -12.29
C PRO A 4 -0.10 -5.01 -11.42
N VAL A 5 0.42 -4.96 -10.22
CA VAL A 5 0.32 -6.05 -9.24
C VAL A 5 -0.22 -5.52 -7.92
N GLU A 6 -0.95 -6.36 -7.20
CA GLU A 6 -1.59 -6.03 -5.94
C GLU A 6 -1.13 -6.98 -4.84
N MET A 7 -0.66 -6.43 -3.72
CA MET A 7 -0.32 -7.22 -2.54
C MET A 7 -1.60 -7.70 -1.85
N TRP A 8 -1.79 -9.02 -1.79
CA TRP A 8 -2.95 -9.63 -1.13
C TRP A 8 -2.66 -9.99 0.31
N HIS A 9 -1.49 -10.59 0.54
CA HIS A 9 -1.06 -11.01 1.86
C HIS A 9 0.44 -10.84 2.01
N CYS A 10 0.88 -10.53 3.23
CA CYS A 10 2.27 -10.40 3.58
C CYS A 10 2.52 -11.07 4.93
N GLN A 11 3.34 -12.11 4.94
CA GLN A 11 3.76 -12.77 6.17
C GLN A 11 5.06 -12.14 6.66
N MET A 12 4.99 -11.61 7.88
CA MET A 12 6.12 -10.96 8.54
C MET A 12 7.25 -11.93 8.82
N PRO A 13 8.51 -11.52 8.67
CA PRO A 13 9.67 -12.31 9.09
C PRO A 13 9.71 -12.49 10.60
N THR A 14 10.25 -13.60 11.03
CA THR A 14 10.51 -13.94 12.43
C THR A 14 11.98 -14.30 12.64
N GLN A 15 12.42 -14.41 13.90
CA GLN A 15 13.79 -14.84 14.19
C GLN A 15 14.12 -16.23 13.63
N ASP A 16 13.15 -17.14 13.68
CA ASP A 16 13.33 -18.50 13.16
C ASP A 16 13.20 -18.58 11.65
N TYR A 17 12.49 -17.61 11.06
CA TYR A 17 12.28 -17.52 9.62
C TYR A 17 12.37 -16.06 9.17
N PRO A 18 13.59 -15.55 8.93
CA PRO A 18 13.83 -14.13 8.60
C PRO A 18 13.54 -13.80 7.13
N VAL A 19 12.41 -14.28 6.62
CA VAL A 19 11.98 -14.13 5.24
C VAL A 19 10.61 -13.47 5.22
N LEU A 20 10.50 -12.40 4.44
CA LEU A 20 9.24 -11.79 4.08
C LEU A 20 8.61 -12.60 2.95
N THR A 21 7.45 -13.17 3.18
CA THR A 21 6.67 -13.89 2.17
C THR A 21 5.48 -13.05 1.75
N MET A 22 5.32 -12.86 0.45
CA MET A 22 4.28 -12.01 -0.15
C MET A 22 3.43 -12.83 -1.10
N GLU A 23 2.12 -12.79 -0.93
CA GLU A 23 1.15 -13.24 -1.92
C GLU A 23 0.67 -12.02 -2.72
N ILE A 24 0.89 -12.06 -4.02
CA ILE A 24 0.69 -10.93 -4.93
C ILE A 24 -0.20 -11.39 -6.08
N TYR A 25 -1.13 -10.54 -6.49
CA TYR A 25 -1.98 -10.80 -7.65
C TYR A 25 -1.51 -9.98 -8.86
N ASN A 26 -1.35 -10.64 -10.00
CA ASN A 26 -1.04 -9.99 -11.26
C ASN A 26 -2.32 -9.48 -11.92
N LEU A 27 -2.53 -8.16 -11.88
CA LEU A 27 -3.70 -7.48 -12.48
C LEU A 27 -3.56 -7.24 -13.99
N SER A 28 -2.36 -7.48 -14.54
CA SER A 28 -2.06 -7.15 -15.94
C SER A 28 -2.42 -8.29 -16.90
N GLU A 29 -2.53 -7.93 -18.18
CA GLU A 29 -2.72 -8.88 -19.29
C GLU A 29 -1.43 -9.64 -19.68
N LYS A 30 -0.32 -9.37 -18.99
CA LYS A 30 1.00 -9.90 -19.29
C LYS A 30 1.54 -10.73 -18.14
N ASP A 31 2.28 -11.76 -18.47
CA ASP A 31 3.01 -12.54 -17.48
C ASP A 31 4.16 -11.72 -16.88
N VAL A 32 4.26 -11.71 -15.55
CA VAL A 32 5.31 -11.01 -14.81
C VAL A 32 6.52 -11.92 -14.66
N LYS A 33 7.69 -11.40 -15.02
CA LYS A 33 8.98 -12.09 -14.95
C LYS A 33 9.71 -11.86 -13.64
N SER A 34 9.72 -10.62 -13.18
CA SER A 34 10.34 -10.21 -11.91
C SER A 34 9.73 -8.92 -11.39
N ILE A 35 9.89 -8.70 -10.10
CA ILE A 35 9.48 -7.46 -9.42
C ILE A 35 10.66 -6.88 -8.63
N GLN A 36 10.68 -5.57 -8.48
CA GLN A 36 11.55 -4.90 -7.53
C GLN A 36 10.72 -4.40 -6.35
N VAL A 37 11.12 -4.84 -5.18
CA VAL A 37 10.46 -4.53 -3.90
C VAL A 37 11.37 -3.63 -3.09
N CYS A 38 10.82 -2.58 -2.52
CA CYS A 38 11.44 -1.76 -1.49
C CYS A 38 10.76 -2.04 -0.16
N LEU A 39 11.53 -2.48 0.82
CA LEU A 39 11.10 -2.70 2.19
C LEU A 39 11.58 -1.54 3.05
N LEU A 40 10.67 -0.89 3.74
CA LEU A 40 10.94 0.20 4.67
C LEU A 40 10.57 -0.24 6.09
N CYS A 41 11.52 -0.15 7.01
CA CYS A 41 11.33 -0.57 8.41
C CYS A 41 11.38 0.64 9.34
N TYR A 42 10.40 0.77 10.21
CA TYR A 42 10.24 1.88 11.13
C TYR A 42 10.32 1.40 12.58
N ASP A 43 10.91 2.22 13.44
CA ASP A 43 11.00 1.99 14.88
C ASP A 43 9.72 2.42 15.63
N ARG A 44 9.76 2.40 16.95
CA ARG A 44 8.62 2.77 17.81
C ARG A 44 8.27 4.26 17.74
N GLU A 45 9.23 5.09 17.41
CA GLU A 45 9.08 6.53 17.23
C GLU A 45 8.55 6.88 15.82
N GLY A 46 8.41 5.87 14.94
CA GLY A 46 7.98 6.04 13.56
C GLY A 46 9.09 6.51 12.63
N GLU A 47 10.35 6.41 13.08
CA GLU A 47 11.52 6.79 12.27
C GLU A 47 11.97 5.61 11.41
N LEU A 48 12.30 5.92 10.15
CA LEU A 48 12.86 4.96 9.21
C LEU A 48 14.29 4.60 9.64
N TYR A 49 14.55 3.33 9.96
CA TYR A 49 15.89 2.88 10.34
C TYR A 49 16.52 1.89 9.35
N ALA A 50 15.73 1.26 8.47
CA ALA A 50 16.24 0.36 7.45
C ALA A 50 15.43 0.48 6.16
N ARG A 51 16.14 0.45 5.03
CA ARG A 51 15.60 0.42 3.68
C ARG A 51 16.34 -0.66 2.89
N GLN A 52 15.60 -1.62 2.38
CA GLN A 52 16.12 -2.72 1.57
C GLN A 52 15.41 -2.74 0.22
N VAL A 53 16.18 -2.79 -0.86
CA VAL A 53 15.65 -2.90 -2.23
C VAL A 53 16.16 -4.21 -2.83
N GLU A 54 15.23 -5.03 -3.32
CA GLU A 54 15.56 -6.32 -3.92
C GLU A 54 14.75 -6.58 -5.18
N ARG A 55 15.41 -7.13 -6.20
CA ARG A 55 14.76 -7.66 -7.38
C ARG A 55 14.53 -9.15 -7.22
N ILE A 56 13.27 -9.55 -7.15
CA ILE A 56 12.85 -10.94 -7.02
C ILE A 56 12.61 -11.51 -8.43
N GLN A 57 13.36 -12.55 -8.79
CA GLN A 57 13.34 -13.20 -10.09
C GLN A 57 12.77 -14.63 -9.98
N GLY A 58 12.57 -15.24 -11.15
CA GLY A 58 12.10 -16.63 -11.22
C GLY A 58 10.66 -16.81 -10.75
N LEU A 59 9.83 -15.77 -10.91
CA LEU A 59 8.43 -15.78 -10.52
C LEU A 59 7.60 -16.58 -11.53
N GLU A 60 6.69 -17.41 -11.03
CA GLU A 60 5.58 -17.99 -11.78
C GLU A 60 4.35 -17.11 -11.60
N ALA A 61 4.28 -16.03 -12.38
CA ALA A 61 3.31 -14.97 -12.22
C ALA A 61 2.52 -14.70 -13.51
N PRO A 62 1.67 -15.65 -13.94
CA PRO A 62 0.90 -15.50 -15.16
C PRO A 62 -0.16 -14.38 -15.00
N SER A 63 -0.62 -13.87 -16.14
CA SER A 63 -1.68 -12.87 -16.24
C SER A 63 -2.90 -13.29 -15.40
N HIS A 64 -3.45 -12.35 -14.62
CA HIS A 64 -4.66 -12.55 -13.81
C HIS A 64 -4.60 -13.72 -12.81
N HIS A 65 -3.41 -14.04 -12.30
CA HIS A 65 -3.23 -15.05 -11.25
C HIS A 65 -2.44 -14.50 -10.07
N ALA A 66 -2.68 -15.10 -8.92
CA ALA A 66 -1.85 -14.88 -7.74
C ALA A 66 -0.51 -15.61 -7.87
N PHE A 67 0.53 -15.05 -7.30
CA PHE A 67 1.85 -15.63 -7.23
C PHE A 67 2.52 -15.30 -5.90
N GLU A 68 3.51 -16.07 -5.53
CA GLU A 68 4.29 -15.88 -4.31
C GLU A 68 5.66 -15.27 -4.63
N ALA A 69 6.10 -14.34 -3.79
CA ALA A 69 7.42 -13.75 -3.83
C ALA A 69 8.00 -13.71 -2.41
N MET A 70 9.30 -13.98 -2.29
CA MET A 70 10.00 -14.04 -1.01
C MET A 70 11.29 -13.22 -1.08
N MET A 71 11.63 -12.57 0.03
CA MET A 71 12.91 -11.90 0.20
C MET A 71 13.41 -12.03 1.64
N ALA A 72 14.73 -12.13 1.80
CA ALA A 72 15.35 -12.05 3.12
C ALA A 72 15.09 -10.67 3.73
N ALA A 73 14.68 -10.63 4.99
CA ALA A 73 14.26 -9.40 5.65
C ALA A 73 14.64 -9.40 7.14
N GLU A 74 15.91 -9.60 7.45
CA GLU A 74 16.42 -9.68 8.82
C GLU A 74 16.16 -8.38 9.62
N ASP A 75 16.31 -7.23 8.96
CA ASP A 75 16.06 -5.93 9.60
C ASP A 75 14.58 -5.72 9.98
N ALA A 76 13.67 -6.42 9.32
CA ALA A 76 12.23 -6.30 9.59
C ALA A 76 11.79 -7.06 10.85
N ILE A 77 12.61 -7.95 11.41
CA ILE A 77 12.27 -8.75 12.60
C ILE A 77 11.99 -7.85 13.81
N THR A 78 12.75 -6.77 13.94
CA THR A 78 12.63 -5.81 15.04
C THR A 78 11.81 -4.57 14.69
N ALA A 79 11.27 -4.48 13.48
CA ALA A 79 10.46 -3.35 13.04
C ALA A 79 9.16 -3.26 13.84
N GLN A 80 8.81 -2.07 14.29
CA GLN A 80 7.51 -1.78 14.88
C GLN A 80 6.46 -1.64 13.79
N ASP A 81 6.85 -1.07 12.66
CA ASP A 81 6.01 -0.95 11.46
C ASP A 81 6.86 -1.19 10.21
N MET A 82 6.22 -1.62 9.16
CA MET A 82 6.87 -2.00 7.92
C MET A 82 6.01 -1.60 6.71
N GLU A 83 6.64 -1.03 5.71
CA GLU A 83 6.01 -0.74 4.43
C GLU A 83 6.71 -1.51 3.31
N VAL A 84 5.91 -2.16 2.47
CA VAL A 84 6.38 -2.89 1.30
C VAL A 84 5.90 -2.16 0.05
N VAL A 85 6.83 -1.71 -0.78
CA VAL A 85 6.54 -0.95 -1.99
C VAL A 85 7.04 -1.72 -3.21
N ILE A 86 6.16 -1.99 -4.16
CA ILE A 86 6.54 -2.50 -5.48
C ILE A 86 6.99 -1.30 -6.33
N GLU A 87 8.26 -1.25 -6.70
CA GLU A 87 8.84 -0.13 -7.45
C GLU A 87 8.88 -0.37 -8.95
N LYS A 88 9.13 -1.62 -9.37
CA LYS A 88 9.20 -2.01 -10.80
C LYS A 88 8.62 -3.39 -11.00
N VAL A 89 8.07 -3.59 -12.19
CA VAL A 89 7.58 -4.89 -12.66
C VAL A 89 8.12 -5.12 -14.05
N TRP A 90 8.86 -6.20 -14.25
CA TRP A 90 9.34 -6.67 -15.56
C TRP A 90 8.43 -7.77 -16.06
N TYR A 91 8.03 -7.65 -17.30
CA TYR A 91 7.22 -8.64 -17.99
C TYR A 91 8.05 -9.59 -18.85
N GLU A 92 7.50 -10.75 -19.17
CA GLU A 92 8.16 -11.73 -20.05
C GLU A 92 8.40 -11.18 -21.46
N ASP A 93 7.60 -10.24 -21.94
CA ASP A 93 7.77 -9.57 -23.22
C ASP A 93 8.91 -8.52 -23.25
N GLY A 94 9.62 -8.32 -22.14
CA GLY A 94 10.72 -7.38 -21.99
C GLY A 94 10.29 -5.95 -21.63
N THR A 95 9.00 -5.65 -21.57
CA THR A 95 8.53 -4.34 -21.11
C THR A 95 8.64 -4.21 -19.59
N VAL A 96 8.70 -2.97 -19.10
CA VAL A 96 8.90 -2.66 -17.67
C VAL A 96 7.91 -1.59 -17.24
N TRP A 97 7.17 -1.87 -16.19
CA TRP A 97 6.45 -0.84 -15.44
C TRP A 97 7.35 -0.28 -14.33
N ARG A 98 7.32 1.03 -14.13
CA ARG A 98 8.04 1.74 -13.07
C ARG A 98 7.07 2.62 -12.29
N ARG A 99 7.17 2.56 -10.97
CA ARG A 99 6.42 3.47 -10.10
C ARG A 99 6.88 4.90 -10.34
N GLY A 100 5.94 5.82 -10.55
CA GLY A 100 6.22 7.25 -10.71
C GLY A 100 6.80 7.67 -12.07
N ALA A 101 7.19 6.74 -12.95
CA ALA A 101 7.85 7.09 -14.23
C ALA A 101 6.92 7.73 -15.28
N SER A 102 5.61 7.64 -15.11
CA SER A 102 4.62 8.21 -16.04
C SER A 102 3.28 8.45 -15.35
N SER A 103 3.26 8.49 -14.03
CA SER A 103 2.03 8.66 -13.28
C SER A 103 1.77 10.15 -13.03
N PRO A 104 0.71 10.70 -13.62
CA PRO A 104 0.16 11.95 -13.15
C PRO A 104 -0.62 11.79 -11.84
N THR A 105 -0.49 10.68 -11.15
CA THR A 105 -1.13 10.46 -9.85
C THR A 105 -0.29 11.08 -8.73
N GLU A 106 0.10 12.32 -8.90
CA GLU A 106 0.42 13.16 -7.76
C GLU A 106 -0.87 13.37 -6.98
N PHE A 107 -0.96 12.78 -5.81
CA PHE A 107 -2.00 13.12 -4.86
C PHE A 107 -1.38 13.85 -3.67
N VAL A 108 -2.14 14.76 -3.11
CA VAL A 108 -1.76 15.46 -1.89
C VAL A 108 -2.25 14.62 -0.71
N PRO A 109 -1.36 14.09 0.14
CA PRO A 109 -1.77 13.39 1.36
C PRO A 109 -2.62 14.30 2.24
N SER A 110 -3.71 13.76 2.79
CA SER A 110 -4.50 14.52 3.75
C SER A 110 -3.70 14.73 5.02
N PRO A 111 -3.69 15.95 5.60
CA PRO A 111 -3.00 16.21 6.86
C PRO A 111 -3.54 15.32 7.98
N THR A 112 -2.63 14.75 8.77
CA THR A 112 -2.99 13.96 9.95
C THR A 112 -3.67 14.86 11.00
N LEU A 113 -4.86 14.46 11.45
CA LEU A 113 -5.57 15.13 12.52
C LEU A 113 -4.84 14.97 13.85
N LYS A 114 -5.00 15.95 14.74
CA LYS A 114 -4.38 15.97 16.08
C LYS A 114 -5.39 16.38 17.14
N GLY A 115 -5.08 16.02 18.41
CA GLY A 115 -5.85 16.43 19.57
C GLY A 115 -7.31 16.01 19.51
N GLN A 116 -8.21 16.91 19.85
CA GLN A 116 -9.63 16.62 19.95
C GLN A 116 -10.25 16.19 18.61
N ARG A 117 -9.84 16.77 17.48
CA ARG A 117 -10.33 16.39 16.16
C ARG A 117 -10.00 14.94 15.82
N LEU A 118 -8.80 14.49 16.14
CA LEU A 118 -8.41 13.09 15.97
C LEU A 118 -9.26 12.16 16.84
N GLN A 119 -9.48 12.53 18.11
CA GLN A 119 -10.30 11.74 19.03
C GLN A 119 -11.73 11.58 18.52
N VAL A 120 -12.36 12.68 18.10
CA VAL A 120 -13.72 12.66 17.54
C VAL A 120 -13.78 11.80 16.28
N MET A 121 -12.82 11.97 15.35
CA MET A 121 -12.76 11.15 14.14
C MET A 121 -12.62 9.66 14.47
N GLN A 122 -11.77 9.30 15.42
CA GLN A 122 -11.57 7.90 15.81
C GLN A 122 -12.78 7.31 16.55
N GLN A 123 -13.52 8.11 17.29
CA GLN A 123 -14.79 7.67 17.91
C GLN A 123 -15.87 7.37 16.85
N LEU A 124 -15.94 8.17 15.80
CA LEU A 124 -16.94 8.04 14.76
C LEU A 124 -16.56 6.97 13.71
N ALA A 125 -15.33 6.96 13.28
CA ALA A 125 -14.87 6.16 12.13
C ALA A 125 -14.00 4.96 12.51
N GLY A 126 -13.48 4.88 13.74
CA GLY A 126 -12.61 3.81 14.22
C GLY A 126 -11.15 4.24 14.41
N HIS A 127 -10.39 3.44 15.15
CA HIS A 127 -9.04 3.77 15.60
C HIS A 127 -8.01 3.98 14.49
N ASP A 128 -8.25 3.42 13.31
CA ASP A 128 -7.41 3.57 12.13
C ASP A 128 -7.65 4.88 11.37
N ALA A 129 -8.67 5.65 11.73
CA ALA A 129 -8.94 6.95 11.15
C ALA A 129 -7.93 7.99 11.63
N SER A 130 -7.34 8.74 10.70
CA SER A 130 -6.25 9.69 10.97
C SER A 130 -6.36 11.03 10.25
N CYS A 131 -7.27 11.16 9.28
CA CYS A 131 -7.41 12.37 8.47
C CYS A 131 -8.84 12.55 7.96
N TYR A 132 -9.15 13.75 7.45
CA TYR A 132 -10.37 13.95 6.68
C TYR A 132 -10.26 13.32 5.29
N PRO A 133 -11.35 12.80 4.72
CA PRO A 133 -11.34 12.28 3.36
C PRO A 133 -11.15 13.42 2.35
N SER A 134 -10.55 13.10 1.21
CA SER A 134 -10.31 14.06 0.13
C SER A 134 -10.54 13.40 -1.22
N ASP A 135 -11.38 14.01 -2.05
CA ASP A 135 -11.54 13.61 -3.46
C ASP A 135 -10.77 14.59 -4.35
N GLN A 136 -9.75 14.09 -5.03
CA GLN A 136 -8.85 14.87 -5.87
C GLN A 136 -9.08 14.60 -7.37
N GLY A 137 -10.15 13.88 -7.70
CA GLY A 137 -10.51 13.52 -9.07
C GLY A 137 -9.75 12.30 -9.60
N ASN A 138 -8.43 12.32 -9.53
CA ASN A 138 -7.56 11.21 -9.95
C ASN A 138 -7.40 10.12 -8.89
N VAL A 139 -7.58 10.47 -7.63
CA VAL A 139 -7.66 9.58 -6.48
C VAL A 139 -8.62 10.13 -5.44
N TRP A 140 -9.10 9.28 -4.54
CA TRP A 140 -9.73 9.73 -3.31
C TRP A 140 -9.00 9.15 -2.09
N VAL A 141 -8.83 9.97 -1.07
CA VAL A 141 -8.14 9.61 0.16
C VAL A 141 -9.18 9.27 1.22
N CYS A 142 -9.05 8.07 1.80
CA CYS A 142 -9.89 7.58 2.88
C CYS A 142 -9.50 8.22 4.22
N VAL A 143 -10.38 8.19 5.20
CA VAL A 143 -10.10 8.61 6.58
C VAL A 143 -8.93 7.85 7.24
N CYS A 144 -8.61 6.64 6.78
CA CYS A 144 -7.42 5.90 7.20
C CYS A 144 -6.12 6.34 6.50
N GLY A 145 -6.17 7.38 5.67
CA GLY A 145 -5.03 7.91 4.91
C GLY A 145 -4.69 7.17 3.61
N ARG A 146 -5.43 6.10 3.26
CA ARG A 146 -5.19 5.35 2.02
C ARG A 146 -5.75 6.09 0.81
N ALA A 147 -4.91 6.29 -0.22
CA ALA A 147 -5.35 6.72 -1.54
C ALA A 147 -5.94 5.54 -2.32
N ASN A 148 -7.09 5.74 -2.94
CA ASN A 148 -7.83 4.76 -3.72
C ASN A 148 -8.09 5.30 -5.13
N ALA A 149 -8.27 4.42 -6.10
CA ALA A 149 -8.61 4.83 -7.46
C ALA A 149 -10.04 5.44 -7.52
N PRO A 150 -10.31 6.36 -8.45
CA PRO A 150 -11.63 7.03 -8.53
C PRO A 150 -12.81 6.06 -8.66
N ARG A 151 -12.60 4.94 -9.34
CA ARG A 151 -13.60 3.89 -9.61
C ARG A 151 -13.88 2.96 -8.42
N GLU A 152 -13.10 3.06 -7.35
CA GLU A 152 -13.27 2.19 -6.19
C GLU A 152 -14.35 2.76 -5.28
N ASP A 153 -15.37 1.96 -5.01
CA ASP A 153 -16.51 2.33 -4.17
C ASP A 153 -16.26 2.07 -2.68
N ALA A 154 -15.15 1.37 -2.36
CA ALA A 154 -14.72 1.10 -1.00
C ALA A 154 -13.21 1.24 -0.84
N CYS A 155 -12.76 1.60 0.35
CA CYS A 155 -11.34 1.70 0.66
C CYS A 155 -10.68 0.32 0.68
N ARG A 156 -9.60 0.15 -0.06
CA ARG A 156 -8.86 -1.12 -0.12
C ARG A 156 -8.15 -1.52 1.16
N ARG A 157 -7.95 -0.59 2.09
CA ARG A 157 -7.31 -0.89 3.38
C ARG A 157 -8.33 -1.22 4.46
N CYS A 158 -9.31 -0.35 4.68
CA CYS A 158 -10.24 -0.46 5.80
C CYS A 158 -11.66 -0.90 5.39
N HIS A 159 -11.89 -1.09 4.08
CA HIS A 159 -13.14 -1.56 3.47
C HIS A 159 -14.38 -0.68 3.72
N ARG A 160 -14.20 0.55 4.23
CA ARG A 160 -15.30 1.50 4.36
C ARG A 160 -15.80 1.94 3.00
N ASP A 161 -17.10 2.06 2.88
CA ASP A 161 -17.76 2.56 1.67
C ASP A 161 -17.39 4.02 1.40
N LYS A 162 -17.11 4.37 0.12
CA LYS A 162 -16.70 5.71 -0.30
C LYS A 162 -17.79 6.74 0.00
N HIS A 163 -19.05 6.43 -0.30
CA HIS A 163 -20.17 7.34 -0.07
C HIS A 163 -20.33 7.67 1.42
N ASP A 164 -20.27 6.65 2.27
CA ASP A 164 -20.36 6.82 3.73
C ASP A 164 -19.21 7.67 4.26
N ILE A 165 -17.98 7.45 3.78
CA ILE A 165 -16.80 8.23 4.17
C ILE A 165 -17.01 9.71 3.89
N PHE A 166 -17.46 10.07 2.68
CA PHE A 166 -17.61 11.47 2.29
C PHE A 166 -18.86 12.14 2.86
N THR A 167 -19.88 11.39 3.27
CA THR A 167 -21.10 11.94 3.86
C THR A 167 -21.04 12.03 5.38
N GLN A 168 -20.38 11.09 6.07
CA GLN A 168 -20.40 10.97 7.52
C GLN A 168 -19.13 11.50 8.22
N PHE A 169 -18.00 11.51 7.54
CA PHE A 169 -16.68 11.79 8.14
C PHE A 169 -15.96 12.98 7.51
N ASN A 170 -16.70 13.88 6.87
CA ASN A 170 -16.12 15.12 6.34
C ASN A 170 -15.92 16.16 7.47
N GLU A 171 -15.18 17.25 7.15
CA GLU A 171 -14.87 18.29 8.14
C GLU A 171 -16.10 18.98 8.73
N ALA A 172 -17.21 19.02 8.00
CA ALA A 172 -18.45 19.62 8.49
C ALA A 172 -19.23 18.70 9.45
N ALA A 173 -18.99 17.38 9.39
CA ALA A 173 -19.66 16.37 10.21
C ALA A 173 -18.87 16.03 11.49
N VAL A 174 -17.60 16.36 11.56
CA VAL A 174 -16.63 16.13 12.63
C VAL A 174 -16.16 17.45 13.24
#